data_5ef33acce242c5951cff9439f5a42495
#
_entry.id   5ef33acce242c5951cff9439f5a42495
#
_cell.length_a   1.000
_cell.length_b   1.000
_cell.length_c   1.000
_cell.angle_alpha   90.00
_cell.angle_beta   90.00
_cell.angle_gamma   90.00
#
_symmetry.space_group_name_H-M   'P 1'
#
loop_
_entity.id
_entity.type
_entity.pdbx_description
1 polymer ?
#
loop_
_entity_poly.entity_id
_entity_poly.type
_entity_poly.pdbx_seq_one_letter_code
_entity_poly.pdbx_strand_id
1 'polypeptide(L)'
;MRSGLSFVFLAATAALSHAAAAAIVTPAALNGWSGDAYGSSTTAITTTFPNGGDGSAEITLNDGTGEVDWSYTLPTPVALSTFTSGSYDWWRDSASTNPAIQAPAYALWIDNDCNAATTGDQAYLVYEPYYQTTANAPTNQWVTETVAPASVVWQAGGGVPWSTQPISAYMAGTATGGTAINGSSCIIGVVAFAGSGWAGMFHGAVDNVTVSAGGTELVNANFETAAPAAAGAVAVPTLGEWGLALTAMLLGGLGIWRRRPGARG
;
A
#
# COMPACT_ATOMS: atom_id res chain seq x y z
N MET A 1 -12.68 62.33 -12.33
CA MET A 1 -13.05 60.93 -12.10
C MET A 1 -11.79 60.11 -12.26
N ARG A 2 -11.24 59.57 -11.17
CA ARG A 2 -10.06 58.70 -11.17
C ARG A 2 -10.54 57.29 -10.84
N SER A 3 -10.49 56.42 -11.84
CA SER A 3 -10.82 55.00 -11.69
C SER A 3 -9.63 54.27 -11.01
N GLY A 4 -9.81 53.80 -9.79
CA GLY A 4 -8.84 52.93 -9.14
C GLY A 4 -9.03 51.50 -9.62
N LEU A 5 -7.99 50.91 -10.22
CA LEU A 5 -7.92 49.48 -10.52
C LEU A 5 -7.47 48.74 -9.27
N SER A 6 -8.37 47.96 -8.66
CA SER A 6 -8.03 47.03 -7.59
C SER A 6 -7.55 45.70 -8.18
N PHE A 7 -6.29 45.39 -8.01
CA PHE A 7 -5.75 44.04 -8.30
C PHE A 7 -6.02 43.12 -7.13
N VAL A 8 -6.85 42.10 -7.33
CA VAL A 8 -7.03 40.99 -6.41
C VAL A 8 -5.97 39.93 -6.73
N PHE A 9 -5.00 39.79 -5.85
CA PHE A 9 -4.07 38.63 -5.92
C PHE A 9 -4.75 37.40 -5.35
N LEU A 10 -5.08 36.45 -6.23
CA LEU A 10 -5.53 35.11 -5.83
C LEU A 10 -4.27 34.29 -5.54
N ALA A 11 -3.96 34.05 -4.29
CA ALA A 11 -2.92 33.11 -3.89
C ALA A 11 -3.48 31.69 -4.03
N ALA A 12 -3.07 30.97 -5.06
CA ALA A 12 -3.33 29.55 -5.18
C ALA A 12 -2.39 28.80 -4.23
N THR A 13 -2.90 28.30 -3.10
CA THR A 13 -2.19 27.33 -2.26
C THR A 13 -2.26 25.97 -2.93
N ALA A 14 -1.18 25.55 -3.58
CA ALA A 14 -1.01 24.18 -4.01
C ALA A 14 -0.87 23.30 -2.73
N ALA A 15 -1.87 22.49 -2.43
CA ALA A 15 -1.76 21.45 -1.44
C ALA A 15 -0.81 20.37 -2.00
N LEU A 16 0.41 20.33 -1.49
CA LEU A 16 1.32 19.22 -1.74
C LEU A 16 0.76 18.00 -1.01
N SER A 17 0.13 17.08 -1.75
CA SER A 17 -0.18 15.75 -1.23
C SER A 17 1.15 15.01 -1.02
N HIS A 18 1.58 14.87 0.22
CA HIS A 18 2.65 13.95 0.57
C HIS A 18 2.05 12.55 0.53
N ALA A 19 2.58 11.68 -0.33
CA ALA A 19 2.35 10.25 -0.17
C ALA A 19 2.88 9.85 1.22
N ALA A 20 2.10 9.09 1.97
CA ALA A 20 2.57 8.56 3.24
C ALA A 20 3.79 7.67 2.95
N ALA A 21 4.84 7.78 3.76
CA ALA A 21 5.96 6.86 3.63
C ALA A 21 5.48 5.44 3.95
N ALA A 22 5.98 4.44 3.20
CA ALA A 22 5.65 3.05 3.45
C ALA A 22 5.98 2.66 4.91
N ALA A 23 5.07 1.95 5.55
CA ALA A 23 5.33 1.33 6.84
C ALA A 23 6.31 0.18 6.63
N ILE A 24 7.47 0.25 7.29
CA ILE A 24 8.43 -0.83 7.23
C ILE A 24 7.97 -1.96 8.16
N VAL A 25 7.71 -3.12 7.59
CA VAL A 25 7.30 -4.34 8.31
C VAL A 25 8.51 -5.25 8.46
N THR A 26 8.89 -5.56 9.69
CA THR A 26 10.07 -6.40 9.97
C THR A 26 9.71 -7.58 10.88
N PRO A 27 10.54 -8.65 10.96
CA PRO A 27 10.31 -9.73 11.90
C PRO A 27 10.22 -9.26 13.37
N ALA A 28 10.88 -8.15 13.71
CA ALA A 28 10.85 -7.56 15.05
C ALA A 28 9.66 -6.62 15.28
N ALA A 29 9.04 -6.09 14.20
CA ALA A 29 7.95 -5.13 14.27
C ALA A 29 7.01 -5.35 13.07
N LEU A 30 6.04 -6.24 13.22
CA LEU A 30 5.08 -6.57 12.17
C LEU A 30 4.07 -5.44 11.88
N ASN A 31 3.99 -4.42 12.74
CA ASN A 31 3.17 -3.22 12.54
C ASN A 31 1.70 -3.51 12.17
N GLY A 32 1.11 -4.55 12.78
CA GLY A 32 -0.26 -4.98 12.55
C GLY A 32 -0.44 -6.03 11.45
N TRP A 33 0.64 -6.43 10.77
CA TRP A 33 0.63 -7.56 9.85
C TRP A 33 0.73 -8.89 10.59
N SER A 34 0.13 -9.93 10.02
CA SER A 34 0.31 -11.33 10.42
C SER A 34 0.77 -12.12 9.20
N GLY A 35 1.76 -12.99 9.39
CA GLY A 35 2.19 -13.98 8.41
C GLY A 35 1.83 -15.36 8.89
N ASP A 36 0.80 -15.99 8.31
CA ASP A 36 0.28 -17.28 8.70
C ASP A 36 0.58 -18.33 7.63
N ALA A 37 0.96 -19.53 8.05
CA ALA A 37 1.27 -20.65 7.19
C ALA A 37 0.45 -21.86 7.60
N TYR A 38 -0.23 -22.48 6.64
CA TYR A 38 -1.13 -23.61 6.83
C TYR A 38 -0.70 -24.81 5.99
N GLY A 39 -1.00 -26.01 6.46
CA GLY A 39 -0.65 -27.24 5.74
C GLY A 39 0.86 -27.41 5.57
N SER A 40 1.28 -27.76 4.38
CA SER A 40 2.69 -27.96 4.04
C SER A 40 3.32 -26.67 3.49
N SER A 41 3.42 -25.65 4.34
CA SER A 41 3.95 -24.33 3.94
C SER A 41 4.80 -23.69 5.03
N THR A 42 5.58 -22.68 4.64
CA THR A 42 6.33 -21.79 5.55
C THR A 42 6.35 -20.37 5.01
N THR A 43 6.45 -19.40 5.92
CA THR A 43 6.63 -18.00 5.57
C THR A 43 7.51 -17.28 6.58
N ALA A 44 8.24 -16.28 6.12
CA ALA A 44 9.04 -15.38 6.95
C ALA A 44 9.41 -14.14 6.13
N ILE A 45 9.79 -13.06 6.78
CA ILE A 45 10.46 -11.94 6.09
C ILE A 45 11.94 -12.30 6.00
N THR A 46 12.47 -12.37 4.78
CA THR A 46 13.84 -12.83 4.50
C THR A 46 14.56 -11.97 3.46
N THR A 47 15.85 -12.23 3.28
CA THR A 47 16.69 -11.62 2.23
C THR A 47 16.74 -12.44 0.93
N THR A 48 15.92 -13.50 0.81
CA THR A 48 15.99 -14.42 -0.34
C THR A 48 15.63 -13.71 -1.64
N PHE A 49 14.57 -12.90 -1.62
CA PHE A 49 14.07 -12.13 -2.76
C PHE A 49 13.89 -10.66 -2.35
N PRO A 50 14.97 -9.85 -2.21
CA PRO A 50 14.83 -8.47 -1.78
C PRO A 50 14.15 -7.61 -2.85
N ASN A 51 13.30 -6.64 -2.43
CA ASN A 51 12.59 -5.74 -3.33
C ASN A 51 12.68 -4.28 -2.87
N GLY A 52 13.57 -3.51 -3.45
CA GLY A 52 13.74 -2.09 -3.12
C GLY A 52 14.44 -1.83 -1.79
N GLY A 53 14.66 -2.88 -0.97
CA GLY A 53 15.33 -2.84 0.32
C GLY A 53 16.17 -4.10 0.53
N ASP A 54 16.19 -4.63 1.76
CA ASP A 54 16.96 -5.82 2.14
C ASP A 54 16.10 -7.06 2.36
N GLY A 55 14.77 -6.97 2.19
CA GLY A 55 13.85 -8.07 2.46
C GLY A 55 12.63 -8.14 1.56
N SER A 56 11.80 -9.14 1.84
CA SER A 56 10.44 -9.35 1.38
C SER A 56 9.76 -10.44 2.18
N ALA A 57 8.45 -10.57 2.09
CA ALA A 57 7.66 -11.63 2.72
C ALA A 57 7.74 -12.91 1.86
N GLU A 58 8.65 -13.81 2.21
CA GLU A 58 8.88 -15.08 1.51
C GLU A 58 7.75 -16.07 1.74
N ILE A 59 7.37 -16.79 0.70
CA ILE A 59 6.31 -17.80 0.67
C ILE A 59 6.89 -19.10 0.11
N THR A 60 6.76 -20.19 0.88
CA THR A 60 7.09 -21.53 0.42
C THR A 60 5.89 -22.45 0.63
N LEU A 61 5.39 -23.03 -0.45
CA LEU A 61 4.41 -24.11 -0.43
C LEU A 61 5.12 -25.37 -0.90
N ASN A 62 5.13 -26.44 -0.08
CA ASN A 62 5.82 -27.65 -0.43
C ASN A 62 4.95 -28.59 -1.30
N ASP A 63 3.64 -28.41 -1.27
CA ASP A 63 2.66 -29.16 -2.06
C ASP A 63 1.33 -28.39 -2.15
N GLY A 64 0.32 -28.99 -2.78
CA GLY A 64 -1.01 -28.40 -2.97
C GLY A 64 -1.87 -28.28 -1.70
N THR A 65 -1.38 -28.67 -0.53
CA THR A 65 -2.09 -28.47 0.76
C THR A 65 -1.61 -27.24 1.51
N GLY A 66 -0.49 -26.64 1.04
CA GLY A 66 0.09 -25.45 1.64
C GLY A 66 -0.70 -24.18 1.30
N GLU A 67 -0.77 -23.27 2.25
CA GLU A 67 -1.29 -21.92 2.09
C GLU A 67 -0.47 -20.95 2.95
N VAL A 68 -0.20 -19.77 2.48
CA VAL A 68 0.44 -18.69 3.22
C VAL A 68 -0.33 -17.42 3.01
N ASP A 69 -0.70 -16.78 4.12
CA ASP A 69 -1.39 -15.49 4.15
C ASP A 69 -0.55 -14.44 4.86
N TRP A 70 -0.31 -13.32 4.19
CA TRP A 70 0.15 -12.09 4.83
C TRP A 70 -1.03 -11.13 4.90
N SER A 71 -1.59 -10.95 6.10
CA SER A 71 -2.82 -10.21 6.33
C SER A 71 -2.60 -8.97 7.20
N TYR A 72 -3.38 -7.94 6.92
CA TYR A 72 -3.46 -6.73 7.72
C TYR A 72 -4.91 -6.35 7.95
N THR A 73 -5.29 -6.14 9.22
CA THR A 73 -6.63 -5.64 9.58
C THR A 73 -6.60 -4.14 9.70
N LEU A 74 -7.49 -3.45 8.98
CA LEU A 74 -7.63 -2.01 9.09
C LEU A 74 -8.11 -1.60 10.48
N PRO A 75 -7.49 -0.59 11.12
CA PRO A 75 -7.94 -0.11 12.43
C PRO A 75 -9.35 0.49 12.40
N THR A 76 -9.82 0.90 11.24
CA THR A 76 -11.18 1.40 11.00
C THR A 76 -11.66 0.87 9.66
N PRO A 77 -12.80 0.12 9.63
CA PRO A 77 -13.44 -0.30 8.39
C PRO A 77 -13.80 0.89 7.50
N VAL A 78 -13.69 0.70 6.17
CA VAL A 78 -14.08 1.72 5.19
C VAL A 78 -15.05 1.16 4.16
N ALA A 79 -16.03 1.95 3.72
CA ALA A 79 -17.01 1.47 2.76
C ALA A 79 -16.36 1.05 1.44
N LEU A 80 -16.75 -0.12 0.91
CA LEU A 80 -16.22 -0.66 -0.34
C LEU A 80 -16.43 0.31 -1.51
N SER A 81 -17.53 1.07 -1.53
CA SER A 81 -17.79 2.10 -2.55
C SER A 81 -16.73 3.19 -2.63
N THR A 82 -15.89 3.34 -1.60
CA THR A 82 -14.80 4.31 -1.58
C THR A 82 -13.46 3.76 -2.08
N PHE A 83 -13.37 2.46 -2.38
CA PHE A 83 -12.16 1.85 -2.91
C PHE A 83 -11.69 2.53 -4.20
N THR A 84 -10.43 2.88 -4.27
CA THR A 84 -9.82 3.54 -5.43
C THR A 84 -8.75 2.70 -6.09
N SER A 85 -7.89 2.07 -5.30
CA SER A 85 -6.82 1.22 -5.81
C SER A 85 -6.18 0.38 -4.71
N GLY A 86 -5.55 -0.70 -5.11
CA GLY A 86 -4.55 -1.44 -4.37
C GLY A 86 -3.38 -1.77 -5.28
N SER A 87 -2.28 -2.17 -4.71
CA SER A 87 -1.16 -2.75 -5.43
C SER A 87 -0.38 -3.69 -4.55
N TYR A 88 0.38 -4.56 -5.16
CA TYR A 88 1.37 -5.39 -4.50
C TYR A 88 2.42 -5.81 -5.50
N ASP A 89 3.62 -6.14 -5.00
CA ASP A 89 4.67 -6.76 -5.78
C ASP A 89 4.73 -8.25 -5.45
N TRP A 90 5.03 -9.07 -6.45
CA TRP A 90 5.22 -10.50 -6.24
C TRP A 90 6.41 -11.03 -7.04
N TRP A 91 7.01 -12.08 -6.51
CA TRP A 91 8.09 -12.84 -7.12
C TRP A 91 7.71 -14.31 -7.23
N ARG A 92 8.00 -14.93 -8.35
CA ARG A 92 7.91 -16.37 -8.56
C ARG A 92 9.28 -16.92 -8.91
N ASP A 93 9.78 -17.87 -8.11
CA ASP A 93 11.02 -18.57 -8.43
C ASP A 93 10.77 -19.55 -9.59
N SER A 94 11.74 -19.67 -10.51
CA SER A 94 11.71 -20.61 -11.61
C SER A 94 11.75 -22.10 -11.17
N ALA A 95 12.18 -22.39 -9.95
CA ALA A 95 12.11 -23.72 -9.36
C ALA A 95 10.69 -24.15 -8.94
N SER A 96 9.72 -23.25 -8.93
CA SER A 96 8.31 -23.56 -8.63
C SER A 96 7.75 -24.55 -9.64
N THR A 97 7.10 -25.61 -9.15
CA THR A 97 6.53 -26.69 -9.99
C THR A 97 5.01 -26.61 -10.12
N ASN A 98 4.34 -25.72 -9.40
CA ASN A 98 2.92 -25.46 -9.57
C ASN A 98 2.63 -24.92 -10.98
N PRO A 99 1.37 -24.94 -11.47
CA PRO A 99 1.02 -24.41 -12.78
C PRO A 99 1.62 -23.04 -13.08
N ALA A 100 2.26 -22.89 -14.23
CA ALA A 100 3.06 -21.70 -14.57
C ALA A 100 2.26 -20.39 -14.63
N ILE A 101 0.93 -20.47 -14.71
CA ILE A 101 0.02 -19.32 -14.72
C ILE A 101 -0.28 -18.78 -13.30
N GLN A 102 0.06 -19.53 -12.24
CA GLN A 102 -0.22 -19.16 -10.87
C GLN A 102 0.87 -18.26 -10.32
N ALA A 103 0.47 -17.18 -9.70
CA ALA A 103 1.28 -16.19 -8.99
C ALA A 103 0.56 -15.79 -7.70
N PRO A 104 1.26 -15.23 -6.71
CA PRO A 104 0.63 -14.72 -5.49
C PRO A 104 -0.56 -13.82 -5.79
N ALA A 105 -1.58 -13.95 -4.98
CA ALA A 105 -2.84 -13.24 -5.10
C ALA A 105 -2.93 -12.09 -4.08
N TYR A 106 -3.86 -11.18 -4.33
CA TYR A 106 -4.22 -10.08 -3.44
C TYR A 106 -5.72 -10.15 -3.15
N ALA A 107 -6.12 -9.93 -1.92
CA ALA A 107 -7.54 -9.89 -1.59
C ALA A 107 -7.89 -8.68 -0.74
N LEU A 108 -9.05 -8.08 -1.03
CA LEU A 108 -9.73 -7.20 -0.10
C LEU A 108 -10.54 -8.07 0.85
N TRP A 109 -10.33 -7.91 2.15
CA TRP A 109 -11.13 -8.58 3.18
C TRP A 109 -12.36 -7.73 3.45
N ILE A 110 -13.53 -8.30 3.18
CA ILE A 110 -14.83 -7.61 3.22
C ILE A 110 -15.65 -8.12 4.37
N ASP A 111 -16.27 -7.20 5.07
CA ASP A 111 -17.29 -7.43 6.08
C ASP A 111 -18.61 -6.80 5.60
N ASN A 112 -19.66 -7.60 5.51
CA ASN A 112 -20.88 -7.16 4.80
C ASN A 112 -21.71 -6.16 5.62
N ASP A 113 -21.71 -6.26 6.94
CA ASP A 113 -22.44 -5.37 7.84
C ASP A 113 -21.55 -4.32 8.53
N CYS A 114 -20.24 -4.31 8.23
CA CYS A 114 -19.23 -3.42 8.84
C CYS A 114 -19.07 -3.62 10.35
N ASN A 115 -19.40 -4.79 10.86
CA ASN A 115 -19.30 -5.14 12.26
C ASN A 115 -18.33 -6.32 12.46
N ALA A 116 -17.09 -6.04 12.68
CA ALA A 116 -16.03 -7.06 12.84
C ALA A 116 -16.30 -8.10 13.96
N ALA A 117 -17.34 -7.90 14.79
CA ALA A 117 -17.77 -8.89 15.77
C ALA A 117 -18.64 -10.01 15.16
N THR A 118 -19.17 -9.82 13.95
CA THR A 118 -19.94 -10.82 13.19
C THR A 118 -19.04 -11.39 12.10
N THR A 119 -18.59 -12.63 12.23
CA THR A 119 -17.65 -13.25 11.27
C THR A 119 -18.32 -14.06 10.18
N GLY A 120 -19.64 -14.34 10.32
CA GLY A 120 -20.38 -15.22 9.41
C GLY A 120 -20.71 -14.62 8.04
N ASP A 121 -20.55 -13.32 7.87
CA ASP A 121 -20.83 -12.54 6.66
C ASP A 121 -19.56 -11.92 6.03
N GLN A 122 -18.40 -12.33 6.53
CA GLN A 122 -17.11 -11.94 5.97
C GLN A 122 -16.79 -12.74 4.70
N ALA A 123 -16.13 -12.09 3.76
CA ALA A 123 -15.70 -12.68 2.50
C ALA A 123 -14.41 -11.98 2.00
N TYR A 124 -13.79 -12.57 0.98
CA TYR A 124 -12.65 -11.99 0.28
C TYR A 124 -13.00 -11.71 -1.18
N LEU A 125 -12.65 -10.53 -1.68
CA LEU A 125 -12.61 -10.25 -3.11
C LEU A 125 -11.18 -10.48 -3.59
N VAL A 126 -10.97 -11.61 -4.22
CA VAL A 126 -9.65 -12.13 -4.58
C VAL A 126 -9.26 -11.72 -5.99
N TYR A 127 -8.17 -10.98 -6.09
CA TYR A 127 -7.49 -10.65 -7.33
C TYR A 127 -6.37 -11.67 -7.56
N GLU A 128 -6.42 -12.35 -8.69
CA GLU A 128 -5.32 -13.19 -9.17
C GLU A 128 -4.84 -12.68 -10.53
N PRO A 129 -3.53 -12.58 -10.76
CA PRO A 129 -2.98 -12.21 -12.06
C PRO A 129 -3.51 -13.08 -13.21
N TYR A 130 -3.78 -14.36 -12.93
CA TYR A 130 -4.36 -15.33 -13.87
C TYR A 130 -5.66 -14.85 -14.53
N TYR A 131 -6.54 -14.18 -13.78
CA TYR A 131 -7.83 -13.69 -14.32
C TYR A 131 -7.71 -12.37 -15.07
N GLN A 132 -6.57 -11.69 -14.98
CA GLN A 132 -6.31 -10.46 -15.73
C GLN A 132 -5.66 -10.75 -17.07
N THR A 133 -4.86 -11.82 -17.14
CA THR A 133 -4.19 -12.27 -18.34
C THR A 133 -4.06 -13.79 -18.30
N THR A 134 -4.23 -14.47 -19.41
CA THR A 134 -4.04 -15.94 -19.50
C THR A 134 -2.57 -16.33 -19.76
N ALA A 135 -1.64 -15.40 -19.65
CA ALA A 135 -0.22 -15.65 -19.84
C ALA A 135 0.39 -16.33 -18.60
N ASN A 136 1.45 -17.11 -18.82
CA ASN A 136 2.25 -17.64 -17.72
C ASN A 136 2.86 -16.51 -16.90
N ALA A 137 2.88 -16.71 -15.60
CA ALA A 137 3.56 -15.81 -14.66
C ALA A 137 5.07 -15.78 -14.97
N PRO A 138 5.67 -14.60 -15.13
CA PRO A 138 7.12 -14.50 -15.27
C PRO A 138 7.82 -15.02 -14.02
N THR A 139 9.05 -15.51 -14.18
CA THR A 139 9.86 -16.03 -13.07
C THR A 139 11.14 -15.23 -12.91
N ASN A 140 11.71 -15.28 -11.69
CA ASN A 140 12.97 -14.66 -11.33
C ASN A 140 13.01 -13.13 -11.57
N GLN A 141 11.87 -12.50 -11.42
CA GLN A 141 11.74 -11.04 -11.47
C GLN A 141 10.54 -10.59 -10.63
N TRP A 142 10.64 -9.39 -10.10
CA TRP A 142 9.51 -8.74 -9.45
C TRP A 142 8.50 -8.25 -10.49
N VAL A 143 7.23 -8.41 -10.15
CA VAL A 143 6.09 -7.93 -10.93
C VAL A 143 5.21 -7.10 -10.01
N THR A 144 4.89 -5.89 -10.43
CA THR A 144 3.92 -5.04 -9.74
C THR A 144 2.54 -5.21 -10.36
N GLU A 145 1.56 -5.58 -9.54
CA GLU A 145 0.16 -5.61 -9.92
C GLU A 145 -0.57 -4.37 -9.39
N THR A 146 -1.50 -3.87 -10.20
CA THR A 146 -2.40 -2.80 -9.78
C THR A 146 -3.82 -3.33 -9.74
N VAL A 147 -4.46 -3.21 -8.58
CA VAL A 147 -5.84 -3.60 -8.34
C VAL A 147 -6.71 -2.35 -8.37
N ALA A 148 -7.63 -2.28 -9.33
CA ALA A 148 -8.50 -1.13 -9.55
C ALA A 148 -9.98 -1.57 -9.54
N PRO A 149 -10.95 -0.65 -9.47
CA PRO A 149 -12.37 -1.02 -9.56
C PRO A 149 -12.74 -1.84 -10.81
N ALA A 150 -12.00 -1.70 -11.90
CA ALA A 150 -12.19 -2.48 -13.12
C ALA A 150 -11.54 -3.87 -13.09
N SER A 151 -10.67 -4.15 -12.11
CA SER A 151 -9.99 -5.44 -11.99
C SER A 151 -10.97 -6.56 -11.71
N VAL A 152 -10.77 -7.69 -12.39
CA VAL A 152 -11.60 -8.88 -12.22
C VAL A 152 -11.17 -9.61 -10.95
N VAL A 153 -12.15 -9.92 -10.11
CA VAL A 153 -11.96 -10.66 -8.85
C VAL A 153 -12.98 -11.79 -8.75
N TRP A 154 -12.70 -12.77 -7.92
CA TRP A 154 -13.69 -13.75 -7.49
C TRP A 154 -13.92 -13.62 -5.98
N GLN A 155 -15.11 -14.03 -5.53
CA GLN A 155 -15.45 -13.98 -4.11
C GLN A 155 -15.11 -15.32 -3.46
N ALA A 156 -14.31 -15.28 -2.39
CA ALA A 156 -14.09 -16.41 -1.49
C ALA A 156 -14.90 -16.21 -0.21
N GLY A 157 -15.46 -17.31 0.31
CA GLY A 157 -16.34 -17.26 1.48
C GLY A 157 -17.80 -16.96 1.13
N GLY A 158 -18.68 -17.00 2.15
CA GLY A 158 -20.10 -16.71 1.99
C GLY A 158 -20.92 -17.75 1.21
N GLY A 159 -20.40 -18.94 0.90
CA GLY A 159 -21.15 -20.06 0.30
C GLY A 159 -21.63 -19.82 -1.13
N VAL A 160 -20.95 -18.97 -1.90
CA VAL A 160 -21.37 -18.56 -3.23
C VAL A 160 -20.77 -19.39 -4.36
N PRO A 161 -21.52 -19.56 -5.49
CA PRO A 161 -20.98 -20.12 -6.70
C PRO A 161 -19.80 -19.26 -7.19
N TRP A 162 -18.73 -19.91 -7.57
CA TRP A 162 -17.56 -19.28 -8.12
C TRP A 162 -17.88 -18.49 -9.40
N SER A 163 -17.61 -17.20 -9.41
CA SER A 163 -17.74 -16.34 -10.60
C SER A 163 -16.73 -15.20 -10.52
N THR A 164 -16.21 -14.82 -11.69
CA THR A 164 -15.30 -13.68 -11.79
C THR A 164 -16.07 -12.44 -12.26
N GLN A 165 -15.90 -11.33 -11.55
CA GLN A 165 -16.57 -10.07 -11.85
C GLN A 165 -15.65 -8.89 -11.49
N PRO A 166 -15.80 -7.71 -12.09
CA PRO A 166 -15.04 -6.55 -11.69
C PRO A 166 -15.43 -6.09 -10.27
N ILE A 167 -14.46 -5.56 -9.51
CA ILE A 167 -14.71 -4.99 -8.18
C ILE A 167 -15.85 -3.95 -8.23
N SER A 168 -15.92 -3.17 -9.31
CA SER A 168 -16.99 -2.18 -9.52
C SER A 168 -18.40 -2.78 -9.51
N ALA A 169 -18.58 -4.05 -9.87
CA ALA A 169 -19.89 -4.71 -9.78
C ALA A 169 -20.30 -4.94 -8.32
N TYR A 170 -19.35 -5.30 -7.45
CA TYR A 170 -19.58 -5.39 -6.01
C TYR A 170 -19.84 -4.01 -5.40
N MET A 171 -19.04 -3.00 -5.77
CA MET A 171 -19.25 -1.62 -5.32
C MET A 171 -20.66 -1.09 -5.68
N ALA A 172 -21.19 -1.48 -6.84
CA ALA A 172 -22.51 -1.09 -7.32
C ALA A 172 -23.64 -1.99 -6.78
N GLY A 173 -23.32 -3.10 -6.08
CA GLY A 173 -24.32 -4.09 -5.64
C GLY A 173 -24.98 -4.84 -6.81
N THR A 174 -24.29 -4.96 -7.95
CA THR A 174 -24.78 -5.64 -9.16
C THR A 174 -24.06 -6.96 -9.43
N ALA A 175 -23.11 -7.34 -8.57
CA ALA A 175 -22.44 -8.63 -8.66
C ALA A 175 -23.43 -9.78 -8.51
N THR A 176 -23.27 -10.83 -9.34
CA THR A 176 -24.17 -11.98 -9.36
C THR A 176 -23.51 -13.20 -8.72
N GLY A 177 -24.29 -14.03 -8.04
CA GLY A 177 -23.83 -15.31 -7.49
C GLY A 177 -23.07 -15.21 -6.19
N GLY A 178 -23.13 -14.08 -5.48
CA GLY A 178 -22.42 -13.84 -4.23
C GLY A 178 -23.30 -13.62 -3.01
N THR A 179 -22.68 -13.56 -1.84
CA THR A 179 -23.28 -12.88 -0.69
C THR A 179 -23.61 -11.44 -1.08
N ALA A 180 -24.47 -10.80 -0.32
CA ALA A 180 -24.96 -9.45 -0.60
C ALA A 180 -23.88 -8.34 -0.46
N ILE A 181 -22.65 -8.59 -0.92
CA ILE A 181 -21.59 -7.55 -0.95
C ILE A 181 -22.05 -6.43 -1.88
N ASN A 182 -22.00 -5.22 -1.38
CA ASN A 182 -22.36 -4.00 -2.10
C ASN A 182 -21.51 -2.82 -1.63
N GLY A 183 -21.77 -1.64 -2.17
CA GLY A 183 -20.94 -0.46 -1.87
C GLY A 183 -20.98 0.01 -0.41
N SER A 184 -21.97 -0.44 0.39
CA SER A 184 -22.03 -0.16 1.84
C SER A 184 -21.33 -1.21 2.70
N SER A 185 -21.00 -2.39 2.15
CA SER A 185 -20.10 -3.35 2.80
C SER A 185 -18.74 -2.72 3.04
N CYS A 186 -18.02 -3.16 4.06
CA CYS A 186 -16.75 -2.54 4.44
C CYS A 186 -15.53 -3.39 4.05
N ILE A 187 -14.49 -2.71 3.59
CA ILE A 187 -13.14 -3.25 3.60
C ILE A 187 -12.66 -3.20 5.04
N ILE A 188 -12.36 -4.36 5.62
CA ILE A 188 -11.81 -4.51 6.97
C ILE A 188 -10.35 -4.91 6.98
N GLY A 189 -9.78 -5.25 5.83
CA GLY A 189 -8.37 -5.64 5.72
C GLY A 189 -7.93 -5.92 4.30
N VAL A 190 -6.68 -6.34 4.20
CA VAL A 190 -6.03 -6.79 2.96
C VAL A 190 -5.22 -8.04 3.24
N VAL A 191 -5.15 -8.92 2.25
CA VAL A 191 -4.33 -10.14 2.30
C VAL A 191 -3.53 -10.26 1.01
N ALA A 192 -2.22 -10.53 1.14
CA ALA A 192 -1.39 -11.00 0.04
C ALA A 192 -1.03 -12.46 0.32
N PHE A 193 -1.33 -13.37 -0.59
CA PHE A 193 -1.29 -14.79 -0.27
C PHE A 193 -0.94 -15.68 -1.46
N ALA A 194 -0.61 -16.95 -1.16
CA ALA A 194 -0.49 -18.02 -2.14
C ALA A 194 -0.95 -19.33 -1.52
N GLY A 195 -1.57 -20.18 -2.32
CA GLY A 195 -1.88 -21.55 -1.90
C GLY A 195 -3.31 -21.98 -2.09
N SER A 196 -3.70 -22.93 -1.25
CA SER A 196 -5.01 -23.58 -1.17
C SER A 196 -5.52 -24.09 -2.50
N GLY A 197 -5.01 -25.27 -2.92
CA GLY A 197 -5.41 -25.94 -4.16
C GLY A 197 -4.44 -25.78 -5.32
N TRP A 198 -3.28 -25.16 -5.11
CA TRP A 198 -2.21 -25.16 -6.12
C TRP A 198 -1.52 -26.52 -6.13
N ALA A 199 -1.58 -27.22 -7.25
CA ALA A 199 -0.84 -28.46 -7.41
C ALA A 199 0.66 -28.17 -7.53
N GLY A 200 1.50 -28.91 -6.79
CA GLY A 200 2.94 -28.77 -6.84
C GLY A 200 3.50 -27.77 -5.82
N MET A 201 4.78 -27.52 -5.92
CA MET A 201 5.53 -26.62 -5.03
C MET A 201 5.53 -25.21 -5.58
N PHE A 202 5.42 -24.23 -4.70
CA PHE A 202 5.65 -22.82 -5.01
C PHE A 202 6.72 -22.23 -4.08
N HIS A 203 7.61 -21.44 -4.65
CA HIS A 203 8.57 -20.62 -3.92
C HIS A 203 8.57 -19.22 -4.52
N GLY A 204 8.43 -18.22 -3.68
CA GLY A 204 8.35 -16.84 -4.10
C GLY A 204 8.20 -15.88 -2.94
N ALA A 205 7.75 -14.66 -3.22
CA ALA A 205 7.56 -13.64 -2.20
C ALA A 205 6.51 -12.62 -2.61
N VAL A 206 6.06 -11.83 -1.63
CA VAL A 206 5.25 -10.62 -1.83
C VAL A 206 5.88 -9.44 -1.12
N ASP A 207 5.60 -8.21 -1.61
CA ASP A 207 6.10 -6.97 -1.03
C ASP A 207 5.25 -5.77 -1.49
N ASN A 208 5.53 -4.58 -0.95
CA ASN A 208 4.96 -3.30 -1.36
C ASN A 208 3.42 -3.30 -1.46
N VAL A 209 2.76 -3.85 -0.43
CA VAL A 209 1.29 -4.00 -0.42
C VAL A 209 0.63 -2.68 -0.07
N THR A 210 -0.28 -2.21 -0.93
CA THR A 210 -1.02 -0.97 -0.72
C THR A 210 -2.53 -1.14 -0.83
N VAL A 211 -3.28 -0.28 -0.13
CA VAL A 211 -4.74 -0.09 -0.29
C VAL A 211 -5.05 1.38 -0.18
N SER A 212 -5.85 1.90 -1.10
CA SER A 212 -6.35 3.27 -1.08
C SER A 212 -7.87 3.32 -1.21
N ALA A 213 -8.51 4.14 -0.40
CA ALA A 213 -9.95 4.38 -0.45
C ALA A 213 -10.27 5.84 -0.04
N GLY A 214 -11.28 6.44 -0.64
CA GLY A 214 -11.72 7.80 -0.30
C GLY A 214 -10.65 8.87 -0.51
N GLY A 215 -9.69 8.65 -1.41
CA GLY A 215 -8.56 9.56 -1.65
C GLY A 215 -7.45 9.48 -0.60
N THR A 216 -7.50 8.49 0.29
CA THR A 216 -6.49 8.25 1.33
C THR A 216 -5.83 6.89 1.11
N GLU A 217 -4.52 6.83 1.24
CA GLU A 217 -3.78 5.57 1.33
C GLU A 217 -3.95 5.02 2.75
N LEU A 218 -4.58 3.85 2.87
CA LEU A 218 -4.92 3.19 4.14
C LEU A 218 -3.85 2.21 4.58
N VAL A 219 -3.22 1.56 3.60
CA VAL A 219 -2.14 0.59 3.79
C VAL A 219 -1.05 0.93 2.77
N ASN A 220 0.17 0.95 3.25
CA ASN A 220 1.37 1.04 2.43
C ASN A 220 2.49 0.33 3.20
N ALA A 221 2.77 -0.91 2.87
CA ALA A 221 3.69 -1.78 3.60
C ALA A 221 4.83 -2.24 2.71
N ASN A 222 6.05 -2.17 3.24
CA ASN A 222 7.27 -2.70 2.67
C ASN A 222 7.88 -3.69 3.69
N PHE A 223 8.12 -4.93 3.27
CA PHE A 223 8.63 -6.01 4.12
C PHE A 223 10.15 -6.07 4.07
N GLU A 224 10.80 -5.73 5.18
CA GLU A 224 12.25 -5.66 5.31
C GLU A 224 12.77 -6.54 6.44
N THR A 225 13.99 -7.04 6.34
CA THR A 225 14.60 -7.83 7.43
C THR A 225 15.00 -6.97 8.62
N ALA A 226 15.30 -5.70 8.39
CA ALA A 226 15.57 -4.71 9.42
C ALA A 226 14.98 -3.35 9.04
N ALA A 227 14.62 -2.55 10.04
CA ALA A 227 14.28 -1.16 9.78
C ALA A 227 15.52 -0.42 9.23
N PRO A 228 15.36 0.46 8.22
CA PRO A 228 16.45 1.28 7.73
C PRO A 228 17.14 2.00 8.89
N ALA A 229 18.46 2.02 8.89
CA ALA A 229 19.20 2.81 9.88
C ALA A 229 18.67 4.25 9.83
N ALA A 230 18.26 4.79 10.98
CA ALA A 230 17.83 6.18 11.05
C ALA A 230 18.91 7.05 10.39
N ALA A 231 18.56 7.73 9.30
CA ALA A 231 19.46 8.67 8.66
C ALA A 231 19.93 9.62 9.76
N GLY A 232 21.23 9.61 10.04
CA GLY A 232 21.80 10.43 11.10
C GLY A 232 21.27 11.85 10.90
N ALA A 233 20.67 12.44 11.94
CA ALA A 233 20.05 13.75 11.86
C ALA A 233 21.08 14.71 11.28
N VAL A 234 20.93 15.06 9.99
CA VAL A 234 21.70 16.15 9.40
C VAL A 234 21.28 17.37 10.20
N ALA A 235 22.21 17.94 10.97
CA ALA A 235 21.96 19.15 11.73
C ALA A 235 21.51 20.23 10.73
N VAL A 236 20.19 20.40 10.61
CA VAL A 236 19.65 21.52 9.84
C VAL A 236 20.05 22.79 10.62
N PRO A 237 20.80 23.74 10.01
CA PRO A 237 21.10 24.98 10.67
C PRO A 237 19.81 25.57 11.23
N THR A 238 19.73 25.72 12.55
CA THR A 238 18.51 26.21 13.18
C THR A 238 18.18 27.59 12.61
N LEU A 239 16.90 27.92 12.45
CA LEU A 239 16.44 29.24 12.02
C LEU A 239 17.13 30.38 12.83
N GLY A 240 17.61 30.06 14.06
CA GLY A 240 18.41 30.95 14.88
C GLY A 240 19.75 31.35 14.27
N GLU A 241 20.45 30.48 13.58
CA GLU A 241 21.74 30.79 12.95
C GLU A 241 21.56 31.71 11.73
N TRP A 242 20.56 31.43 10.91
CA TRP A 242 20.20 32.30 9.79
C TRP A 242 19.58 33.63 10.26
N GLY A 243 18.76 33.58 11.32
CA GLY A 243 18.22 34.78 11.96
C GLY A 243 19.28 35.68 12.54
N LEU A 244 20.30 35.12 13.22
CA LEU A 244 21.46 35.83 13.74
C LEU A 244 22.29 36.43 12.62
N ALA A 245 22.55 35.70 11.52
CA ALA A 245 23.31 36.21 10.40
C ALA A 245 22.58 37.38 9.70
N LEU A 246 21.28 37.27 9.48
CA LEU A 246 20.45 38.34 8.90
C LEU A 246 20.39 39.58 9.83
N THR A 247 20.23 39.36 11.13
CA THR A 247 20.18 40.45 12.13
C THR A 247 21.53 41.17 12.20
N ALA A 248 22.65 40.44 12.16
CA ALA A 248 23.97 41.01 12.13
C ALA A 248 24.23 41.85 10.88
N MET A 249 23.79 41.39 9.69
CA MET A 249 23.87 42.16 8.44
C MET A 249 23.01 43.42 8.45
N LEU A 250 21.80 43.40 9.01
CA LEU A 250 20.92 44.54 9.13
C LEU A 250 21.49 45.60 10.11
N LEU A 251 22.01 45.16 11.23
CA LEU A 251 22.61 46.07 12.23
C LEU A 251 23.93 46.70 11.73
N GLY A 252 24.76 45.90 11.00
CA GLY A 252 25.96 46.38 10.37
C GLY A 252 25.67 47.41 9.26
N GLY A 253 24.66 47.17 8.44
CA GLY A 253 24.22 48.09 7.38
C GLY A 253 23.71 49.43 7.93
N LEU A 254 22.92 49.40 9.01
CA LEU A 254 22.42 50.61 9.68
C LEU A 254 23.56 51.42 10.35
N GLY A 255 24.58 50.73 10.89
CA GLY A 255 25.75 51.36 11.48
C GLY A 255 26.61 52.13 10.46
N ILE A 256 26.75 51.59 9.28
CA ILE A 256 27.52 52.23 8.16
C ILE A 256 26.73 53.43 7.60
N TRP A 257 25.41 53.32 7.49
CA TRP A 257 24.58 54.43 7.01
C TRP A 257 24.57 55.66 7.92
N ARG A 258 24.63 55.49 9.22
CA ARG A 258 24.72 56.59 10.22
C ARG A 258 26.07 57.27 10.27
N ARG A 259 27.14 56.66 9.76
CA ARG A 259 28.52 57.23 9.78
C ARG A 259 28.87 58.03 8.53
N ARG A 260 27.95 58.30 7.56
CA ARG A 260 28.23 59.19 6.48
C ARG A 260 28.41 60.62 7.02
N PRO A 261 29.66 61.19 6.98
CA PRO A 261 29.84 62.55 7.41
C PRO A 261 29.08 63.48 6.46
N GLY A 262 28.26 64.34 7.00
CA GLY A 262 27.62 65.39 6.19
C GLY A 262 28.69 66.21 5.49
N ALA A 263 28.69 66.22 4.17
CA ALA A 263 29.52 67.17 3.37
C ALA A 263 29.04 68.56 3.75
N ARG A 264 29.89 69.27 4.45
CA ARG A 264 29.76 70.74 4.58
C ARG A 264 30.33 71.34 3.32
N GLY A 265 29.47 71.86 2.47
CA GLY A 265 29.80 72.86 1.50
C GLY A 265 29.42 74.24 1.99
#